data_844f35473b020fca362caa57446d2bb4
#
_entry.id   844f35473b020fca362caa57446d2bb4
#
_cell.length_a   1.000
_cell.length_b   1.000
_cell.length_c   1.000
_cell.angle_alpha   90.00
_cell.angle_beta   90.00
_cell.angle_gamma   90.00
#
_symmetry.space_group_name_H-M   'P 1'
#
loop_
_entity.id
_entity.type
_entity.pdbx_description
1 polymer ?
#
loop_
_entity_poly.entity_id
_entity_poly.type
_entity_poly.pdbx_seq_one_letter_code
_entity_poly.pdbx_strand_id
1 'polypeptide(L)'
;RESVAIYPASYYVAPVERMGKAIEDIENELEQRYRELEGQGKLLEAQRIKMRTTFDLEMIRELGFCSGIENYSKHIDQRETGEPPACLLDYFPEDFLTVIDESHVTVPQIGAMYMGDSSRKRTLVEHGFRLPSALDNRPLRFEEFLERTGQTVYLSATPAKYELEKSDGVVEQIIRPTGLVDPQIVVKPAKGQIDDLLDEIRTRTEKNERVLVTTLTKRLAEEVTEYFTEMGVRVRYLHSDVDTLRRVELLRELRQGIFDVLVGINLLREGLDLPEVSLVAILDADKEGFLRSTTSLIQTIGRAARNVNGEVHMYADVMTKSMTRAIDETNRRRDKQIAYNKKMGVDPQPLRKKIADITDSLQREEVDTEKLVAELSMQASKKAGTKARGRPAIGAAGQQEILKTVLELDAQMKLAASELKFELAARIRDEISELKKELRAFERAGHA
;
A
#
# COMPACT_ATOMS: atom_id res chain seq x y z
N ARG A 1 -27.27 -4.54 8.89
CA ARG A 1 -26.51 -5.75 8.51
C ARG A 1 -25.36 -5.92 9.49
N GLU A 2 -25.13 -7.12 9.98
CA GLU A 2 -24.11 -7.39 10.99
C GLU A 2 -22.68 -7.45 10.39
N SER A 3 -22.56 -7.75 9.09
CA SER A 3 -21.29 -7.75 8.37
C SER A 3 -21.47 -7.47 6.88
N VAL A 4 -20.41 -6.95 6.24
CA VAL A 4 -20.32 -6.73 4.80
C VAL A 4 -18.95 -7.26 4.33
N ALA A 5 -18.97 -8.14 3.33
CA ALA A 5 -17.75 -8.60 2.67
C ALA A 5 -17.45 -7.70 1.46
N ILE A 6 -16.22 -7.16 1.42
CA ILE A 6 -15.73 -6.36 0.31
C ILE A 6 -14.61 -7.17 -0.35
N TYR A 7 -14.84 -7.57 -1.60
CA TYR A 7 -13.88 -8.34 -2.38
C TYR A 7 -13.09 -7.42 -3.32
N PRO A 8 -11.83 -7.78 -3.68
CA PRO A 8 -11.13 -7.13 -4.77
C PRO A 8 -11.97 -7.17 -6.03
N ALA A 9 -12.24 -6.02 -6.62
CA ALA A 9 -13.05 -5.94 -7.83
C ALA A 9 -12.21 -6.36 -9.06
N SER A 10 -12.84 -7.10 -9.98
CA SER A 10 -12.35 -7.19 -11.35
C SER A 10 -12.76 -5.90 -12.05
N TYR A 11 -11.78 -5.13 -12.50
CA TYR A 11 -12.04 -3.88 -13.21
C TYR A 11 -12.62 -4.17 -14.60
N TYR A 12 -13.53 -3.30 -15.06
CA TYR A 12 -14.05 -3.28 -16.42
C TYR A 12 -14.82 -4.52 -16.84
N VAL A 13 -15.62 -5.09 -15.94
CA VAL A 13 -16.64 -6.09 -16.29
C VAL A 13 -17.81 -5.36 -16.92
N ALA A 14 -17.97 -5.49 -18.24
CA ALA A 14 -19.05 -4.87 -18.99
C ALA A 14 -19.99 -5.92 -19.60
N PRO A 15 -21.29 -5.59 -19.83
CA PRO A 15 -22.19 -6.44 -20.61
C PRO A 15 -21.62 -6.73 -21.99
N VAL A 16 -21.95 -7.90 -22.55
CA VAL A 16 -21.42 -8.37 -23.86
C VAL A 16 -21.67 -7.35 -24.98
N GLU A 17 -22.84 -6.74 -25.01
CA GLU A 17 -23.20 -5.72 -25.99
C GLU A 17 -22.31 -4.49 -25.94
N ARG A 18 -22.03 -4.01 -24.71
CA ARG A 18 -21.13 -2.86 -24.48
C ARG A 18 -19.70 -3.21 -24.87
N MET A 19 -19.26 -4.43 -24.55
CA MET A 19 -17.92 -4.89 -24.92
C MET A 19 -17.77 -5.00 -26.44
N GLY A 20 -18.79 -5.46 -27.16
CA GLY A 20 -18.79 -5.48 -28.63
C GLY A 20 -18.59 -4.09 -29.23
N LYS A 21 -19.32 -3.08 -28.75
CA LYS A 21 -19.13 -1.69 -29.15
C LYS A 21 -17.76 -1.14 -28.82
N ALA A 22 -17.26 -1.43 -27.59
CA ALA A 22 -15.92 -1.02 -27.19
C ALA A 22 -14.84 -1.58 -28.12
N ILE A 23 -14.94 -2.84 -28.53
CA ILE A 23 -14.02 -3.47 -29.48
C ILE A 23 -14.01 -2.72 -30.81
N GLU A 24 -15.20 -2.40 -31.35
CA GLU A 24 -15.32 -1.63 -32.61
C GLU A 24 -14.71 -0.24 -32.48
N ASP A 25 -14.97 0.46 -31.38
CA ASP A 25 -14.42 1.79 -31.12
C ASP A 25 -12.87 1.75 -30.98
N ILE A 26 -12.31 0.70 -30.35
CA ILE A 26 -10.85 0.49 -30.23
C ILE A 26 -10.24 0.20 -31.62
N GLU A 27 -10.89 -0.60 -32.47
CA GLU A 27 -10.43 -0.90 -33.84
C GLU A 27 -10.39 0.37 -34.68
N ASN A 28 -11.43 1.19 -34.60
CA ASN A 28 -11.50 2.47 -35.31
C ASN A 28 -10.40 3.43 -34.87
N GLU A 29 -10.16 3.56 -33.55
CA GLU A 29 -9.06 4.39 -33.01
C GLU A 29 -7.69 3.86 -33.44
N LEU A 30 -7.50 2.53 -33.42
CA LEU A 30 -6.26 1.89 -33.88
C LEU A 30 -5.97 2.23 -35.34
N GLU A 31 -6.96 2.08 -36.23
CA GLU A 31 -6.79 2.35 -37.66
C GLU A 31 -6.47 3.82 -37.91
N GLN A 32 -7.15 4.74 -37.21
CA GLN A 32 -6.85 6.17 -37.27
C GLN A 32 -5.41 6.45 -36.81
N ARG A 33 -5.05 5.94 -35.64
CA ARG A 33 -3.71 6.19 -35.06
C ARG A 33 -2.60 5.56 -35.89
N TYR A 34 -2.83 4.39 -36.45
CA TYR A 34 -1.91 3.72 -37.35
C TYR A 34 -1.59 4.61 -38.56
N ARG A 35 -2.62 5.13 -39.27
CA ARG A 35 -2.48 6.03 -40.44
C ARG A 35 -1.76 7.34 -40.04
N GLU A 36 -2.07 7.92 -38.90
CA GLU A 36 -1.38 9.12 -38.40
C GLU A 36 0.13 8.90 -38.24
N LEU A 37 0.53 7.78 -37.61
CA LEU A 37 1.93 7.44 -37.39
C LEU A 37 2.65 7.11 -38.72
N GLU A 38 2.03 6.39 -39.63
CA GLU A 38 2.56 6.16 -40.97
C GLU A 38 2.77 7.48 -41.72
N GLY A 39 1.78 8.37 -41.71
CA GLY A 39 1.86 9.67 -42.38
C GLY A 39 2.96 10.58 -41.78
N GLN A 40 3.33 10.37 -40.52
CA GLN A 40 4.47 11.03 -39.86
C GLN A 40 5.80 10.33 -40.10
N GLY A 41 5.85 9.21 -40.83
CA GLY A 41 7.05 8.42 -41.03
C GLY A 41 7.49 7.59 -39.80
N LYS A 42 6.66 7.49 -38.78
CA LYS A 42 6.91 6.73 -37.52
C LYS A 42 6.51 5.27 -37.68
N LEU A 43 7.16 4.56 -38.60
CA LEU A 43 6.78 3.20 -38.99
C LEU A 43 6.93 2.18 -37.87
N LEU A 44 7.94 2.34 -37.01
CA LEU A 44 8.18 1.45 -35.87
C LEU A 44 7.09 1.59 -34.81
N GLU A 45 6.69 2.82 -34.50
CA GLU A 45 5.60 3.13 -33.59
C GLU A 45 4.26 2.63 -34.15
N ALA A 46 4.00 2.82 -35.45
CA ALA A 46 2.82 2.32 -36.14
C ALA A 46 2.72 0.79 -36.06
N GLN A 47 3.79 0.08 -36.34
CA GLN A 47 3.81 -1.38 -36.25
C GLN A 47 3.60 -1.85 -34.80
N ARG A 48 4.25 -1.20 -33.84
CA ARG A 48 4.16 -1.54 -32.41
C ARG A 48 2.74 -1.41 -31.90
N ILE A 49 2.07 -0.28 -32.16
CA ILE A 49 0.71 -0.07 -31.69
C ILE A 49 -0.26 -1.06 -32.34
N LYS A 50 -0.09 -1.34 -33.63
CA LYS A 50 -0.91 -2.33 -34.36
C LYS A 50 -0.79 -3.72 -33.73
N MET A 51 0.44 -4.22 -33.58
CA MET A 51 0.68 -5.54 -33.00
C MET A 51 0.12 -5.65 -31.58
N ARG A 52 0.38 -4.67 -30.73
CA ARG A 52 -0.06 -4.68 -29.34
C ARG A 52 -1.57 -4.64 -29.23
N THR A 53 -2.22 -3.70 -29.92
CA THR A 53 -3.67 -3.52 -29.81
C THR A 53 -4.44 -4.69 -30.45
N THR A 54 -3.95 -5.24 -31.58
CA THR A 54 -4.56 -6.44 -32.18
C THR A 54 -4.51 -7.62 -31.22
N PHE A 55 -3.36 -7.86 -30.58
CA PHE A 55 -3.23 -8.91 -29.58
C PHE A 55 -4.18 -8.69 -28.38
N ASP A 56 -4.24 -7.47 -27.85
CA ASP A 56 -5.14 -7.13 -26.74
C ASP A 56 -6.61 -7.35 -27.13
N LEU A 57 -7.02 -7.01 -28.36
CA LEU A 57 -8.36 -7.24 -28.88
C LEU A 57 -8.70 -8.72 -29.02
N GLU A 58 -7.76 -9.55 -29.50
CA GLU A 58 -7.93 -11.01 -29.53
C GLU A 58 -8.16 -11.57 -28.12
N MET A 59 -7.35 -11.14 -27.15
CA MET A 59 -7.52 -11.54 -25.75
C MET A 59 -8.88 -11.12 -25.16
N ILE A 60 -9.33 -9.90 -25.48
CA ILE A 60 -10.65 -9.42 -25.03
C ILE A 60 -11.78 -10.25 -25.67
N ARG A 61 -11.67 -10.62 -26.95
CA ARG A 61 -12.69 -11.45 -27.63
C ARG A 61 -12.75 -12.87 -27.07
N GLU A 62 -11.59 -13.50 -26.85
CA GLU A 62 -11.53 -14.90 -26.44
C GLU A 62 -11.74 -15.09 -24.94
N LEU A 63 -11.16 -14.20 -24.11
CA LEU A 63 -11.14 -14.34 -22.65
C LEU A 63 -12.00 -13.30 -21.91
N GLY A 64 -12.48 -12.28 -22.60
CA GLY A 64 -13.16 -11.12 -21.98
C GLY A 64 -12.22 -10.18 -21.22
N PHE A 65 -10.90 -10.35 -21.34
CA PHE A 65 -9.89 -9.60 -20.57
C PHE A 65 -8.54 -9.57 -21.31
N CYS A 66 -7.77 -8.49 -21.11
CA CYS A 66 -6.37 -8.42 -21.51
C CYS A 66 -5.54 -7.75 -20.41
N SER A 67 -4.23 -7.97 -20.42
CA SER A 67 -3.31 -7.27 -19.51
C SER A 67 -3.25 -5.78 -19.88
N GLY A 68 -3.63 -4.91 -18.93
CA GLY A 68 -3.72 -3.47 -19.15
C GLY A 68 -5.06 -3.04 -19.76
N ILE A 69 -6.12 -3.80 -19.56
CA ILE A 69 -7.50 -3.50 -20.03
C ILE A 69 -7.96 -2.10 -19.64
N GLU A 70 -7.44 -1.56 -18.54
CA GLU A 70 -7.72 -0.20 -18.05
C GLU A 70 -7.34 0.88 -19.08
N ASN A 71 -6.40 0.60 -20.00
CA ASN A 71 -6.01 1.55 -21.05
C ASN A 71 -7.11 1.72 -22.12
N TYR A 72 -8.08 0.82 -22.17
CA TYR A 72 -9.24 0.86 -23.04
C TYR A 72 -10.51 1.30 -22.31
N SER A 73 -10.40 1.73 -21.05
CA SER A 73 -11.55 2.07 -20.19
C SER A 73 -12.47 3.12 -20.77
N LYS A 74 -11.95 4.11 -21.51
CA LYS A 74 -12.77 5.11 -22.20
C LYS A 74 -13.82 4.46 -23.11
N HIS A 75 -13.40 3.50 -23.92
CA HIS A 75 -14.28 2.78 -24.84
C HIS A 75 -15.23 1.83 -24.11
N ILE A 76 -14.74 1.12 -23.08
CA ILE A 76 -15.53 0.18 -22.27
C ILE A 76 -16.65 0.93 -21.52
N ASP A 77 -16.32 2.09 -20.95
CA ASP A 77 -17.27 2.91 -20.19
C ASP A 77 -18.08 3.86 -21.08
N GLN A 78 -17.75 3.96 -22.40
CA GLN A 78 -18.37 4.88 -23.36
C GLN A 78 -18.28 6.36 -22.90
N ARG A 79 -17.12 6.76 -22.36
CA ARG A 79 -16.86 8.13 -21.89
C ARG A 79 -16.43 9.07 -23.02
N GLU A 80 -16.68 10.34 -22.84
CA GLU A 80 -16.18 11.39 -23.73
C GLU A 80 -14.65 11.57 -23.57
N THR A 81 -14.03 12.15 -24.61
CA THR A 81 -12.59 12.44 -24.57
C THR A 81 -12.27 13.47 -23.49
N GLY A 82 -11.33 13.16 -22.62
CA GLY A 82 -10.92 14.01 -21.51
C GLY A 82 -11.69 13.77 -20.20
N GLU A 83 -12.77 13.00 -20.24
CA GLU A 83 -13.56 12.64 -19.06
C GLU A 83 -12.82 11.61 -18.20
N PRO A 84 -12.68 11.81 -16.87
CA PRO A 84 -12.03 10.85 -15.98
C PRO A 84 -12.89 9.60 -15.80
N PRO A 85 -12.28 8.44 -15.46
CA PRO A 85 -13.05 7.27 -15.04
C PRO A 85 -13.78 7.54 -13.72
N ALA A 86 -14.87 6.81 -13.48
CA ALA A 86 -15.52 6.80 -12.19
C ALA A 86 -14.54 6.37 -11.08
N CYS A 87 -14.57 7.05 -9.97
CA CYS A 87 -13.75 6.78 -8.80
C CYS A 87 -14.64 6.42 -7.59
N LEU A 88 -14.01 5.99 -6.50
CA LEU A 88 -14.74 5.61 -5.28
C LEU A 88 -15.65 6.75 -4.77
N LEU A 89 -15.25 8.00 -4.94
CA LEU A 89 -16.03 9.17 -4.49
C LEU A 89 -17.38 9.29 -5.20
N ASP A 90 -17.48 8.84 -6.45
CA ASP A 90 -18.71 8.90 -7.24
C ASP A 90 -19.82 7.94 -6.74
N TYR A 91 -19.49 7.02 -5.81
CA TYR A 91 -20.43 6.08 -5.20
C TYR A 91 -20.95 6.55 -3.83
N PHE A 92 -20.44 7.66 -3.30
CA PHE A 92 -20.93 8.23 -2.04
C PHE A 92 -22.16 9.12 -2.26
N PRO A 93 -23.00 9.33 -1.23
CA PRO A 93 -24.04 10.35 -1.28
C PRO A 93 -23.46 11.74 -1.51
N GLU A 94 -24.24 12.68 -2.06
CA GLU A 94 -23.78 14.03 -2.36
C GLU A 94 -23.28 14.83 -1.14
N ASP A 95 -23.79 14.51 0.06
CA ASP A 95 -23.50 15.21 1.33
C ASP A 95 -22.52 14.47 2.25
N PHE A 96 -21.65 13.60 1.72
CA PHE A 96 -20.71 12.88 2.55
C PHE A 96 -19.61 13.78 3.13
N LEU A 97 -19.16 13.44 4.35
CA LEU A 97 -18.02 14.06 4.99
C LEU A 97 -16.72 13.41 4.56
N THR A 98 -15.79 14.21 4.02
CA THR A 98 -14.44 13.74 3.69
C THR A 98 -13.49 13.97 4.87
N VAL A 99 -12.80 12.93 5.30
CA VAL A 99 -11.76 13.01 6.33
C VAL A 99 -10.43 12.61 5.69
N ILE A 100 -9.49 13.55 5.58
CA ILE A 100 -8.18 13.34 4.97
C ILE A 100 -7.14 13.14 6.08
N ASP A 101 -6.73 11.90 6.26
CA ASP A 101 -5.66 11.55 7.21
C ASP A 101 -4.28 11.88 6.63
N GLU A 102 -3.34 12.28 7.52
CA GLU A 102 -2.00 12.78 7.17
C GLU A 102 -2.06 13.78 6.00
N SER A 103 -2.98 14.74 6.11
CA SER A 103 -3.34 15.66 5.03
C SER A 103 -2.15 16.44 4.45
N HIS A 104 -1.14 16.74 5.28
CA HIS A 104 0.10 17.40 4.85
C HIS A 104 0.91 16.60 3.80
N VAL A 105 0.65 15.29 3.66
CA VAL A 105 1.23 14.40 2.64
C VAL A 105 0.18 14.06 1.59
N THR A 106 -1.03 13.69 2.01
CA THR A 106 -2.10 13.19 1.15
C THR A 106 -2.56 14.26 0.14
N VAL A 107 -2.76 15.50 0.57
CA VAL A 107 -3.21 16.59 -0.31
C VAL A 107 -2.19 16.88 -1.42
N PRO A 108 -0.88 17.07 -1.14
CA PRO A 108 0.12 17.21 -2.20
C PRO A 108 0.23 15.99 -3.14
N GLN A 109 0.05 14.77 -2.61
CA GLN A 109 0.05 13.57 -3.44
C GLN A 109 -1.11 13.58 -4.44
N ILE A 110 -2.33 13.85 -3.99
CA ILE A 110 -3.50 13.96 -4.88
C ILE A 110 -3.25 15.04 -5.95
N GLY A 111 -2.71 16.20 -5.56
CA GLY A 111 -2.38 17.26 -6.50
C GLY A 111 -1.34 16.88 -7.56
N ALA A 112 -0.41 15.99 -7.25
CA ALA A 112 0.65 15.54 -8.16
C ALA A 112 0.26 14.35 -9.04
N MET A 113 -0.77 13.57 -8.68
CA MET A 113 -1.12 12.31 -9.34
C MET A 113 -1.40 12.47 -10.83
N TYR A 114 -2.23 13.46 -11.19
CA TYR A 114 -2.60 13.69 -12.59
C TYR A 114 -1.39 14.01 -13.47
N MET A 115 -0.53 14.93 -13.04
CA MET A 115 0.63 15.34 -13.83
C MET A 115 1.63 14.21 -14.02
N GLY A 116 1.88 13.42 -12.97
CA GLY A 116 2.77 12.25 -13.04
C GLY A 116 2.26 11.18 -13.99
N ASP A 117 0.98 10.82 -13.90
CA ASP A 117 0.35 9.84 -14.80
C ASP A 117 0.30 10.34 -16.25
N SER A 118 -0.11 11.59 -16.47
CA SER A 118 -0.20 12.20 -17.80
C SER A 118 1.16 12.25 -18.50
N SER A 119 2.23 12.62 -17.79
CA SER A 119 3.58 12.66 -18.36
C SER A 119 4.03 11.28 -18.84
N ARG A 120 3.87 10.26 -18.01
CA ARG A 120 4.21 8.88 -18.36
C ARG A 120 3.39 8.37 -19.55
N LYS A 121 2.08 8.57 -19.55
CA LYS A 121 1.19 8.07 -20.61
C LYS A 121 1.40 8.77 -21.95
N ARG A 122 1.68 10.08 -21.96
CA ARG A 122 2.01 10.81 -23.18
C ARG A 122 3.22 10.18 -23.87
N THR A 123 4.28 9.85 -23.13
CA THR A 123 5.46 9.16 -23.67
C THR A 123 5.07 7.80 -24.27
N LEU A 124 4.22 7.02 -23.59
CA LEU A 124 3.77 5.72 -24.09
C LEU A 124 2.93 5.83 -25.37
N VAL A 125 2.06 6.84 -25.45
CA VAL A 125 1.24 7.11 -26.65
C VAL A 125 2.08 7.62 -27.81
N GLU A 126 3.04 8.52 -27.53
CA GLU A 126 3.93 9.09 -28.56
C GLU A 126 4.79 8.02 -29.23
N HIS A 127 5.25 7.04 -28.45
CA HIS A 127 6.11 5.95 -28.94
C HIS A 127 5.34 4.68 -29.35
N GLY A 128 4.01 4.76 -29.51
CA GLY A 128 3.18 3.66 -30.03
C GLY A 128 3.01 2.47 -29.08
N PHE A 129 3.16 2.66 -27.76
CA PHE A 129 2.91 1.63 -26.75
C PHE A 129 1.46 1.60 -26.28
N ARG A 130 0.71 2.69 -26.46
CA ARG A 130 -0.71 2.84 -26.07
C ARG A 130 -1.44 3.68 -27.09
N LEU A 131 -2.76 3.45 -27.22
CA LEU A 131 -3.66 4.31 -27.96
C LEU A 131 -3.85 5.66 -27.25
N PRO A 132 -4.22 6.73 -27.98
CA PRO A 132 -4.51 8.05 -27.39
C PRO A 132 -5.56 8.01 -26.26
N SER A 133 -6.58 7.18 -26.39
CA SER A 133 -7.63 6.99 -25.38
C SER A 133 -7.13 6.51 -24.02
N ALA A 134 -5.93 5.92 -23.95
CA ALA A 134 -5.29 5.56 -22.69
C ALA A 134 -5.01 6.77 -21.79
N LEU A 135 -4.95 7.98 -22.35
CA LEU A 135 -4.82 9.24 -21.60
C LEU A 135 -6.05 9.53 -20.74
N ASP A 136 -7.22 9.02 -21.13
CA ASP A 136 -8.49 9.23 -20.44
C ASP A 136 -8.71 8.24 -19.28
N ASN A 137 -7.90 7.19 -19.16
CA ASN A 137 -7.77 6.43 -17.92
C ASN A 137 -6.78 7.13 -16.98
N ARG A 138 -7.24 8.10 -16.26
CA ARG A 138 -6.42 9.02 -15.49
C ARG A 138 -6.96 9.26 -14.07
N PRO A 139 -6.10 9.59 -13.12
CA PRO A 139 -6.57 10.10 -11.84
C PRO A 139 -7.31 11.44 -12.04
N LEU A 140 -8.10 11.82 -11.06
CA LEU A 140 -8.73 13.13 -11.03
C LEU A 140 -7.66 14.24 -11.04
N ARG A 141 -7.99 15.35 -11.66
CA ARG A 141 -7.28 16.61 -11.41
C ARG A 141 -7.63 17.07 -10.01
N PHE A 142 -6.78 17.93 -9.44
CA PHE A 142 -7.00 18.40 -8.08
C PHE A 142 -8.33 19.16 -7.93
N GLU A 143 -8.68 19.96 -8.92
CA GLU A 143 -9.94 20.68 -8.98
C GLU A 143 -11.15 19.74 -9.04
N GLU A 144 -11.05 18.68 -9.86
CA GLU A 144 -12.10 17.65 -9.96
C GLU A 144 -12.26 16.86 -8.65
N PHE A 145 -11.17 16.67 -7.91
CA PHE A 145 -11.22 16.09 -6.57
C PHE A 145 -11.96 17.00 -5.60
N LEU A 146 -11.66 18.31 -5.61
CA LEU A 146 -12.31 19.30 -4.74
C LEU A 146 -13.82 19.44 -5.06
N GLU A 147 -14.20 19.33 -6.33
CA GLU A 147 -15.62 19.36 -6.75
C GLU A 147 -16.41 18.15 -6.23
N ARG A 148 -15.76 16.99 -6.08
CA ARG A 148 -16.38 15.75 -5.57
C ARG A 148 -16.37 15.64 -4.05
N THR A 149 -15.46 16.35 -3.39
CA THR A 149 -15.36 16.35 -1.93
C THR A 149 -16.05 17.60 -1.38
N GLY A 150 -17.12 17.41 -0.64
CA GLY A 150 -17.83 18.52 0.03
C GLY A 150 -17.10 18.98 1.28
N GLN A 151 -17.80 18.93 2.41
CA GLN A 151 -17.21 19.26 3.71
C GLN A 151 -16.02 18.37 4.04
N THR A 152 -14.88 18.97 4.37
CA THR A 152 -13.62 18.25 4.56
C THR A 152 -12.99 18.55 5.91
N VAL A 153 -12.54 17.50 6.59
CA VAL A 153 -11.74 17.57 7.81
C VAL A 153 -10.31 17.10 7.49
N TYR A 154 -9.34 17.95 7.75
CA TYR A 154 -7.91 17.64 7.58
C TYR A 154 -7.32 17.17 8.91
N LEU A 155 -6.75 15.97 8.95
CA LEU A 155 -6.05 15.43 10.12
C LEU A 155 -4.55 15.44 9.86
N SER A 156 -3.80 16.09 10.74
CA SER A 156 -2.34 16.10 10.65
C SER A 156 -1.70 16.50 11.99
N ALA A 157 -0.61 15.85 12.34
CA ALA A 157 0.25 16.29 13.44
C ALA A 157 1.08 17.53 13.07
N THR A 158 1.23 17.79 11.77
CA THR A 158 2.05 18.85 11.18
C THR A 158 1.33 19.45 9.97
N PRO A 159 0.19 20.15 10.17
CA PRO A 159 -0.58 20.70 9.07
C PRO A 159 0.28 21.66 8.22
N ALA A 160 0.10 21.60 6.90
CA ALA A 160 0.80 22.44 5.95
C ALA A 160 0.02 23.73 5.65
N LYS A 161 0.62 24.59 4.84
CA LYS A 161 0.04 25.88 4.49
C LYS A 161 -1.34 25.76 3.85
N TYR A 162 -1.55 24.76 2.99
CA TYR A 162 -2.81 24.54 2.29
C TYR A 162 -3.97 24.32 3.26
N GLU A 163 -3.82 23.39 4.21
CA GLU A 163 -4.88 23.08 5.18
C GLU A 163 -5.20 24.28 6.07
N LEU A 164 -4.16 24.99 6.52
CA LEU A 164 -4.31 26.18 7.37
C LEU A 164 -5.03 27.33 6.65
N GLU A 165 -4.82 27.50 5.33
CA GLU A 165 -5.47 28.52 4.52
C GLU A 165 -6.91 28.15 4.13
N LYS A 166 -7.22 26.86 4.06
CA LYS A 166 -8.53 26.36 3.63
C LYS A 166 -9.48 26.04 4.78
N SER A 167 -8.97 25.94 5.99
CA SER A 167 -9.78 25.61 7.18
C SER A 167 -10.29 26.89 7.86
N ASP A 168 -11.53 26.84 8.35
CA ASP A 168 -12.12 27.91 9.16
C ASP A 168 -11.48 28.04 10.55
N GLY A 169 -10.76 26.99 10.99
CA GLY A 169 -10.05 26.97 12.25
C GLY A 169 -9.28 25.68 12.50
N VAL A 170 -8.48 25.68 13.54
CA VAL A 170 -7.67 24.53 13.98
C VAL A 170 -8.16 24.07 15.34
N VAL A 171 -8.49 22.78 15.42
CA VAL A 171 -8.83 22.10 16.68
C VAL A 171 -7.67 21.21 17.07
N GLU A 172 -7.10 21.44 18.24
CA GLU A 172 -5.98 20.63 18.75
C GLU A 172 -6.48 19.45 19.56
N GLN A 173 -6.11 18.24 19.12
CA GLN A 173 -6.31 17.00 19.88
C GLN A 173 -4.96 16.49 20.38
N ILE A 174 -4.45 17.07 21.46
CA ILE A 174 -3.14 16.75 22.03
C ILE A 174 -3.26 15.69 23.14
N ILE A 175 -4.34 15.75 23.93
CA ILE A 175 -4.52 14.90 25.10
C ILE A 175 -4.74 13.45 24.73
N ARG A 176 -3.90 12.56 25.26
CA ARG A 176 -4.02 11.12 25.16
C ARG A 176 -4.70 10.55 26.41
N PRO A 177 -5.81 9.81 26.29
CA PRO A 177 -6.52 9.21 27.44
C PRO A 177 -5.64 8.24 28.25
N THR A 178 -4.61 7.65 27.62
CA THR A 178 -3.65 6.74 28.26
C THR A 178 -2.68 7.45 29.19
N GLY A 179 -2.67 8.79 29.22
CA GLY A 179 -1.73 9.58 29.96
C GLY A 179 -0.30 9.64 29.37
N LEU A 180 -0.04 8.92 28.27
CA LEU A 180 1.29 8.93 27.63
C LEU A 180 1.67 10.33 27.16
N VAL A 181 2.87 10.76 27.54
CA VAL A 181 3.44 12.07 27.19
C VAL A 181 4.34 11.95 25.97
N ASP A 182 4.52 13.06 25.26
CA ASP A 182 5.52 13.12 24.19
C ASP A 182 6.94 12.90 24.77
N PRO A 183 7.87 12.30 24.00
CA PRO A 183 9.17 11.91 24.51
C PRO A 183 10.00 13.11 24.93
N GLN A 184 10.93 12.87 25.85
CA GLN A 184 11.96 13.83 26.17
C GLN A 184 12.98 13.89 25.04
N ILE A 185 13.38 15.11 24.65
CA ILE A 185 14.38 15.31 23.60
C ILE A 185 15.70 15.73 24.26
N VAL A 186 16.77 15.01 23.92
CA VAL A 186 18.13 15.30 24.36
C VAL A 186 18.95 15.60 23.09
N VAL A 187 19.62 16.77 23.09
CA VAL A 187 20.56 17.11 22.00
C VAL A 187 21.96 16.77 22.49
N LYS A 188 22.65 15.94 21.68
CA LYS A 188 24.02 15.47 21.97
C LYS A 188 24.96 15.88 20.83
N PRO A 189 26.28 15.99 21.07
CA PRO A 189 27.25 16.30 20.03
C PRO A 189 27.22 15.27 18.87
N ALA A 190 27.38 15.72 17.63
CA ALA A 190 27.49 14.81 16.49
C ALA A 190 28.83 14.05 16.49
N LYS A 191 29.87 14.66 17.06
CA LYS A 191 31.17 13.99 17.23
C LYS A 191 31.04 12.84 18.23
N GLY A 192 31.39 11.63 17.82
CA GLY A 192 31.28 10.43 18.67
C GLY A 192 29.84 9.87 18.76
N GLN A 193 28.92 10.33 17.93
CA GLN A 193 27.51 9.94 17.95
C GLN A 193 27.28 8.42 17.87
N ILE A 194 28.14 7.68 17.18
CA ILE A 194 27.98 6.23 16.98
C ILE A 194 28.34 5.47 18.25
N ASP A 195 29.42 5.87 18.95
CA ASP A 195 29.86 5.21 20.17
C ASP A 195 28.87 5.52 21.33
N ASP A 196 28.45 6.78 21.47
CA ASP A 196 27.42 7.17 22.44
C ASP A 196 26.11 6.43 22.21
N LEU A 197 25.69 6.30 20.94
CA LEU A 197 24.48 5.56 20.56
C LEU A 197 24.63 4.05 20.87
N LEU A 198 25.80 3.46 20.71
CA LEU A 198 26.04 2.05 21.03
C LEU A 198 25.83 1.79 22.53
N ASP A 199 26.27 2.67 23.40
CA ASP A 199 26.08 2.55 24.86
C ASP A 199 24.61 2.73 25.26
N GLU A 200 23.89 3.65 24.59
CA GLU A 200 22.45 3.82 24.78
C GLU A 200 21.66 2.58 24.29
N ILE A 201 22.06 2.00 23.17
CA ILE A 201 21.45 0.75 22.67
C ILE A 201 21.61 -0.37 23.68
N ARG A 202 22.80 -0.57 24.25
CA ARG A 202 23.05 -1.59 25.28
C ARG A 202 22.14 -1.39 26.49
N THR A 203 22.04 -0.14 26.97
CA THR A 203 21.19 0.22 28.11
C THR A 203 19.71 -0.10 27.84
N ARG A 204 19.21 0.13 26.63
CA ARG A 204 17.81 -0.17 26.24
C ARG A 204 17.58 -1.66 26.03
N THR A 205 18.55 -2.35 25.43
CA THR A 205 18.47 -3.80 25.18
C THR A 205 18.39 -4.59 26.49
N GLU A 206 19.15 -4.19 27.51
CA GLU A 206 19.09 -4.79 28.85
C GLU A 206 17.68 -4.69 29.47
N LYS A 207 16.93 -3.63 29.15
CA LYS A 207 15.53 -3.42 29.57
C LYS A 207 14.53 -4.08 28.65
N ASN A 208 14.97 -4.83 27.63
CA ASN A 208 14.15 -5.41 26.59
C ASN A 208 13.34 -4.38 25.77
N GLU A 209 13.87 -3.18 25.62
CA GLU A 209 13.31 -2.09 24.82
C GLU A 209 13.94 -2.07 23.42
N ARG A 210 13.31 -1.34 22.48
CA ARG A 210 13.74 -1.27 21.07
C ARG A 210 14.19 0.14 20.72
N VAL A 211 15.09 0.22 19.73
CA VAL A 211 15.69 1.47 19.28
C VAL A 211 15.46 1.67 17.79
N LEU A 212 15.05 2.88 17.40
CA LEU A 212 15.03 3.31 16.01
C LEU A 212 16.17 4.29 15.76
N VAL A 213 16.91 4.10 14.67
CA VAL A 213 18.02 4.98 14.27
C VAL A 213 17.71 5.55 12.87
N THR A 214 17.72 6.88 12.74
CA THR A 214 17.51 7.54 11.47
C THR A 214 18.80 8.16 10.95
N THR A 215 19.12 7.84 9.70
CA THR A 215 20.27 8.36 8.96
C THR A 215 19.83 9.24 7.80
N LEU A 216 20.78 9.95 7.15
CA LEU A 216 20.51 10.79 5.99
C LEU A 216 20.66 10.06 4.67
N THR A 217 21.53 9.06 4.62
CA THR A 217 21.88 8.37 3.38
C THR A 217 21.82 6.85 3.55
N LYS A 218 21.62 6.15 2.43
CA LYS A 218 21.63 4.69 2.36
C LYS A 218 22.99 4.14 2.82
N ARG A 219 24.06 4.74 2.34
CA ARG A 219 25.42 4.36 2.68
C ARG A 219 25.69 4.45 4.19
N LEU A 220 25.32 5.57 4.82
CA LEU A 220 25.49 5.72 6.27
C LEU A 220 24.66 4.71 7.07
N ALA A 221 23.45 4.39 6.60
CA ALA A 221 22.62 3.37 7.24
C ALA A 221 23.27 1.98 7.16
N GLU A 222 23.87 1.64 6.02
CA GLU A 222 24.59 0.38 5.81
C GLU A 222 25.84 0.31 6.70
N GLU A 223 26.68 1.34 6.68
CA GLU A 223 27.89 1.44 7.51
C GLU A 223 27.58 1.34 9.02
N VAL A 224 26.54 2.04 9.48
CA VAL A 224 26.11 1.98 10.91
C VAL A 224 25.56 0.59 11.25
N THR A 225 24.84 -0.04 10.36
CA THR A 225 24.30 -1.40 10.59
C THR A 225 25.42 -2.42 10.67
N GLU A 226 26.41 -2.33 9.78
CA GLU A 226 27.58 -3.20 9.77
C GLU A 226 28.38 -3.06 11.07
N TYR A 227 28.70 -1.83 11.45
CA TYR A 227 29.42 -1.53 12.70
C TYR A 227 28.68 -2.08 13.92
N PHE A 228 27.39 -1.86 14.06
CA PHE A 228 26.63 -2.38 15.18
C PHE A 228 26.56 -3.91 15.18
N THR A 229 26.50 -4.54 14.02
CA THR A 229 26.55 -6.00 13.89
C THR A 229 27.91 -6.53 14.40
N GLU A 230 29.03 -5.92 14.01
CA GLU A 230 30.36 -6.26 14.49
C GLU A 230 30.50 -6.09 16.01
N MET A 231 29.82 -5.09 16.59
CA MET A 231 29.77 -4.87 18.04
C MET A 231 28.79 -5.80 18.78
N GLY A 232 28.20 -6.79 18.08
CA GLY A 232 27.31 -7.80 18.65
C GLY A 232 25.87 -7.34 18.90
N VAL A 233 25.46 -6.19 18.34
CA VAL A 233 24.09 -5.70 18.44
C VAL A 233 23.21 -6.45 17.42
N ARG A 234 22.02 -6.89 17.84
CA ARG A 234 21.00 -7.44 16.94
C ARG A 234 20.31 -6.30 16.20
N VAL A 235 20.81 -5.96 15.04
CA VAL A 235 20.37 -4.82 14.23
C VAL A 235 19.85 -5.28 12.85
N ARG A 236 18.90 -4.54 12.29
CA ARG A 236 18.43 -4.66 10.91
C ARG A 236 18.35 -3.29 10.27
N TYR A 237 18.41 -3.30 8.96
CA TYR A 237 18.35 -2.12 8.12
C TYR A 237 17.10 -2.14 7.25
N LEU A 238 16.41 -0.99 7.16
CA LEU A 238 15.21 -0.81 6.36
C LEU A 238 15.45 0.29 5.30
N HIS A 239 15.34 -0.08 4.02
CA HIS A 239 15.51 0.83 2.88
C HIS A 239 14.29 0.81 1.94
N SER A 240 14.29 1.73 0.97
CA SER A 240 13.17 1.92 0.03
C SER A 240 12.91 0.72 -0.89
N ASP A 241 13.94 -0.10 -1.14
CA ASP A 241 13.89 -1.21 -2.09
C ASP A 241 13.35 -2.51 -1.42
N VAL A 242 13.10 -2.47 -0.10
CA VAL A 242 12.45 -3.58 0.62
C VAL A 242 10.97 -3.60 0.25
N ASP A 243 10.49 -4.74 -0.24
CA ASP A 243 9.08 -4.90 -0.57
C ASP A 243 8.16 -4.78 0.67
N THR A 244 6.87 -4.57 0.41
CA THR A 244 5.90 -4.29 1.47
C THR A 244 5.77 -5.45 2.46
N LEU A 245 5.78 -6.70 2.00
CA LEU A 245 5.65 -7.86 2.88
C LEU A 245 6.87 -7.98 3.80
N ARG A 246 8.06 -7.88 3.23
CA ARG A 246 9.30 -7.93 4.01
C ARG A 246 9.41 -6.78 5.02
N ARG A 247 8.92 -5.58 4.67
CA ARG A 247 8.82 -4.47 5.61
C ARG A 247 7.93 -4.79 6.81
N VAL A 248 6.79 -5.39 6.56
CA VAL A 248 5.85 -5.78 7.64
C VAL A 248 6.48 -6.86 8.54
N GLU A 249 7.17 -7.84 7.95
CA GLU A 249 7.91 -8.86 8.70
C GLU A 249 9.00 -8.25 9.60
N LEU A 250 9.84 -7.36 9.06
CA LEU A 250 10.87 -6.66 9.83
C LEU A 250 10.29 -5.90 11.03
N LEU A 251 9.18 -5.20 10.84
CA LEU A 251 8.52 -4.49 11.95
C LEU A 251 7.97 -5.46 13.01
N ARG A 252 7.44 -6.59 12.58
CA ARG A 252 6.99 -7.66 13.48
C ARG A 252 8.16 -8.28 14.24
N GLU A 253 9.25 -8.64 13.56
CA GLU A 253 10.48 -9.17 14.15
C GLU A 253 11.05 -8.21 15.20
N LEU A 254 11.08 -6.89 14.94
CA LEU A 254 11.48 -5.86 15.91
C LEU A 254 10.59 -5.90 17.15
N ARG A 255 9.27 -5.94 17.00
CA ARG A 255 8.32 -5.99 18.11
C ARG A 255 8.43 -7.28 18.92
N GLN A 256 8.72 -8.41 18.27
CA GLN A 256 8.95 -9.69 18.92
C GLN A 256 10.31 -9.78 19.63
N GLY A 257 11.22 -8.85 19.36
CA GLY A 257 12.57 -8.83 19.94
C GLY A 257 13.53 -9.83 19.30
N ILE A 258 13.28 -10.24 18.07
CA ILE A 258 14.23 -11.04 17.26
C ILE A 258 15.49 -10.21 17.01
N PHE A 259 15.32 -8.89 16.87
CA PHE A 259 16.41 -7.92 16.88
C PHE A 259 15.97 -6.66 17.68
N ASP A 260 16.93 -5.82 18.07
CA ASP A 260 16.71 -4.70 19.01
C ASP A 260 16.73 -3.34 18.33
N VAL A 261 17.46 -3.22 17.24
CA VAL A 261 17.71 -1.94 16.57
C VAL A 261 17.29 -1.99 15.13
N LEU A 262 16.48 -1.01 14.72
CA LEU A 262 16.12 -0.80 13.33
C LEU A 262 16.72 0.50 12.82
N VAL A 263 17.61 0.41 11.83
CA VAL A 263 18.23 1.55 11.16
C VAL A 263 17.46 1.86 9.89
N GLY A 264 17.17 3.11 9.62
CA GLY A 264 16.47 3.50 8.39
C GLY A 264 16.69 4.97 8.02
N ILE A 265 16.36 5.32 6.77
CA ILE A 265 16.52 6.69 6.28
C ILE A 265 15.25 7.49 6.52
N ASN A 266 14.24 7.27 5.72
CA ASN A 266 12.99 8.04 5.69
C ASN A 266 11.76 7.22 6.12
N LEU A 267 11.88 5.92 6.17
CA LEU A 267 10.77 4.98 6.33
C LEU A 267 10.25 4.86 7.76
N LEU A 268 10.82 5.63 8.68
CA LEU A 268 10.46 5.61 10.10
C LEU A 268 9.50 6.75 10.50
N ARG A 269 8.92 7.49 9.54
CA ARG A 269 8.07 8.65 9.83
C ARG A 269 6.61 8.32 10.02
N GLU A 270 5.98 7.69 9.02
CA GLU A 270 4.53 7.46 9.00
C GLU A 270 4.21 5.95 9.04
N GLY A 271 2.99 5.62 9.49
CA GLY A 271 2.48 4.24 9.46
C GLY A 271 3.14 3.26 10.44
N LEU A 272 3.96 3.70 11.39
CA LEU A 272 4.58 2.83 12.39
C LEU A 272 3.91 2.97 13.76
N ASP A 273 3.54 1.83 14.33
CA ASP A 273 2.97 1.72 15.68
C ASP A 273 3.79 0.72 16.49
N LEU A 274 4.84 1.24 17.16
CA LEU A 274 5.86 0.45 17.82
C LEU A 274 5.95 0.87 19.31
N PRO A 275 5.05 0.39 20.19
CA PRO A 275 5.04 0.75 21.59
C PRO A 275 6.27 0.22 22.36
N GLU A 276 7.01 -0.73 21.80
CA GLU A 276 8.22 -1.30 22.35
C GLU A 276 9.46 -0.38 22.16
N VAL A 277 9.34 0.62 21.28
CA VAL A 277 10.44 1.58 21.02
C VAL A 277 10.50 2.63 22.11
N SER A 278 11.58 2.64 22.86
CA SER A 278 11.87 3.63 23.91
C SER A 278 12.87 4.71 23.50
N LEU A 279 13.70 4.45 22.49
CA LEU A 279 14.68 5.40 21.98
C LEU A 279 14.54 5.60 20.47
N VAL A 280 14.50 6.85 20.06
CA VAL A 280 14.66 7.26 18.66
C VAL A 280 15.92 8.11 18.56
N ALA A 281 16.92 7.63 17.82
CA ALA A 281 18.16 8.33 17.56
C ALA A 281 18.13 8.99 16.19
N ILE A 282 18.40 10.28 16.13
CA ILE A 282 18.45 11.07 14.90
C ILE A 282 19.90 11.51 14.68
N LEU A 283 20.62 10.80 13.80
CA LEU A 283 21.99 11.12 13.48
C LEU A 283 22.04 12.35 12.56
N ASP A 284 23.08 13.17 12.72
CA ASP A 284 23.28 14.38 11.92
C ASP A 284 22.01 15.25 11.82
N ALA A 285 21.41 15.54 12.98
CA ALA A 285 20.13 16.25 13.04
C ALA A 285 20.24 17.72 12.59
N ASP A 286 21.44 18.29 12.58
CA ASP A 286 21.75 19.64 12.13
C ASP A 286 21.96 19.78 10.61
N LYS A 287 21.99 18.70 9.86
CA LYS A 287 22.09 18.74 8.41
C LYS A 287 20.75 19.06 7.79
N GLU A 288 20.43 20.36 7.67
CA GLU A 288 19.14 20.83 7.13
C GLU A 288 18.86 20.26 5.75
N GLY A 289 17.59 19.88 5.53
CA GLY A 289 17.10 19.31 4.30
C GLY A 289 15.73 18.67 4.49
N PHE A 290 15.19 18.05 3.46
CA PHE A 290 13.87 17.41 3.50
C PHE A 290 13.72 16.40 4.65
N LEU A 291 14.77 15.61 4.92
CA LEU A 291 14.77 14.58 5.98
C LEU A 291 14.96 15.16 7.40
N ARG A 292 15.36 16.40 7.53
CA ARG A 292 15.57 17.12 8.79
C ARG A 292 14.76 18.42 8.87
N SER A 293 13.70 18.53 8.06
CA SER A 293 12.72 19.60 8.19
C SER A 293 11.94 19.49 9.50
N THR A 294 11.34 20.58 9.96
CA THR A 294 10.51 20.61 11.17
C THR A 294 9.46 19.49 11.17
N THR A 295 8.74 19.31 10.05
CA THR A 295 7.74 18.24 9.87
C THR A 295 8.35 16.86 10.03
N SER A 296 9.47 16.59 9.35
CA SER A 296 10.18 15.30 9.44
C SER A 296 10.64 14.99 10.85
N LEU A 297 11.18 15.99 11.56
CA LEU A 297 11.63 15.81 12.93
C LEU A 297 10.46 15.51 13.87
N ILE A 298 9.36 16.28 13.81
CA ILE A 298 8.17 16.04 14.65
C ILE A 298 7.60 14.64 14.40
N GLN A 299 7.49 14.20 13.16
CA GLN A 299 6.99 12.87 12.81
C GLN A 299 7.89 11.75 13.35
N THR A 300 9.21 11.94 13.25
CA THR A 300 10.20 10.98 13.76
C THR A 300 10.19 10.92 15.29
N ILE A 301 10.17 12.08 15.97
CA ILE A 301 10.05 12.21 17.42
C ILE A 301 8.83 11.46 17.93
N GLY A 302 7.71 11.59 17.25
CA GLY A 302 6.44 10.95 17.60
C GLY A 302 6.48 9.43 17.65
N ARG A 303 7.49 8.78 17.07
CA ARG A 303 7.65 7.30 17.15
C ARG A 303 7.96 6.80 18.56
N ALA A 304 8.63 7.59 19.39
CA ALA A 304 8.90 7.26 20.80
C ALA A 304 7.73 7.63 21.74
N ALA A 305 6.71 8.34 21.28
CA ALA A 305 5.63 8.87 22.11
C ALA A 305 4.63 7.80 22.62
N ARG A 306 4.80 6.54 22.24
CA ARG A 306 3.96 5.41 22.67
C ARG A 306 4.57 4.57 23.78
N ASN A 307 5.81 4.89 24.16
CA ASN A 307 6.51 4.27 25.28
C ASN A 307 6.52 5.22 26.47
N VAL A 308 6.32 4.70 27.68
CA VAL A 308 6.35 5.49 28.92
C VAL A 308 7.76 6.09 29.14
N ASN A 309 8.79 5.35 28.74
CA ASN A 309 10.20 5.75 28.85
C ASN A 309 10.72 6.34 27.52
N GLY A 310 9.81 6.88 26.68
CA GLY A 310 10.17 7.38 25.37
C GLY A 310 11.14 8.55 25.42
N GLU A 311 12.28 8.42 24.76
CA GLU A 311 13.30 9.46 24.59
C GLU A 311 13.70 9.61 23.12
N VAL A 312 14.18 10.81 22.78
CA VAL A 312 14.74 11.10 21.46
C VAL A 312 16.10 11.74 21.62
N HIS A 313 17.12 11.13 21.05
CA HIS A 313 18.46 11.71 20.98
C HIS A 313 18.69 12.32 19.61
N MET A 314 18.94 13.63 19.58
CA MET A 314 19.32 14.35 18.37
C MET A 314 20.82 14.62 18.43
N TYR A 315 21.58 14.01 17.51
CA TYR A 315 23.02 14.26 17.42
C TYR A 315 23.26 15.43 16.47
N ALA A 316 23.77 16.53 17.02
CA ALA A 316 23.96 17.78 16.30
C ALA A 316 25.05 18.64 16.96
N ASP A 317 25.87 19.29 16.16
CA ASP A 317 26.84 20.26 16.63
C ASP A 317 26.29 21.69 16.65
N VAL A 318 25.25 21.94 15.84
CA VAL A 318 24.59 23.25 15.72
C VAL A 318 23.08 23.10 15.85
N MET A 319 22.47 23.96 16.67
CA MET A 319 21.01 24.03 16.77
C MET A 319 20.40 24.73 15.54
N THR A 320 19.67 24.01 14.70
CA THR A 320 19.01 24.59 13.51
C THR A 320 17.62 25.13 13.83
N LYS A 321 17.08 25.97 12.95
CA LYS A 321 15.69 26.48 13.09
C LYS A 321 14.66 25.37 13.07
N SER A 322 14.88 24.33 12.26
CA SER A 322 14.00 23.17 12.19
C SER A 322 14.01 22.36 13.48
N MET A 323 15.18 22.15 14.08
CA MET A 323 15.32 21.49 15.38
C MET A 323 14.62 22.28 16.48
N THR A 324 14.92 23.59 16.59
CA THR A 324 14.30 24.46 17.61
C THR A 324 12.78 24.37 17.56
N ARG A 325 12.19 24.54 16.39
CA ARG A 325 10.73 24.46 16.22
C ARG A 325 10.17 23.08 16.57
N ALA A 326 10.85 22.01 16.21
CA ALA A 326 10.40 20.64 16.51
C ALA A 326 10.48 20.37 18.02
N ILE A 327 11.53 20.81 18.69
CA ILE A 327 11.73 20.68 20.13
C ILE A 327 10.67 21.50 20.89
N ASP A 328 10.48 22.77 20.52
CA ASP A 328 9.52 23.66 21.17
C ASP A 328 8.09 23.11 21.05
N GLU A 329 7.69 22.65 19.89
CA GLU A 329 6.37 22.08 19.68
C GLU A 329 6.16 20.77 20.44
N THR A 330 7.18 19.90 20.48
CA THR A 330 7.12 18.66 21.27
C THR A 330 7.02 18.95 22.76
N ASN A 331 7.81 19.90 23.27
CA ASN A 331 7.76 20.32 24.67
C ASN A 331 6.40 20.94 25.01
N ARG A 332 5.85 21.80 24.15
CA ARG A 332 4.52 22.39 24.32
C ARG A 332 3.43 21.31 24.47
N ARG A 333 3.46 20.29 23.64
CA ARG A 333 2.52 19.15 23.70
C ARG A 333 2.74 18.33 24.97
N ARG A 334 3.98 18.05 25.30
CA ARG A 334 4.39 17.35 26.51
C ARG A 334 3.86 18.05 27.78
N ASP A 335 4.05 19.35 27.91
CA ASP A 335 3.62 20.14 29.05
C ASP A 335 2.09 20.16 29.20
N LYS A 336 1.34 20.28 28.10
CA LYS A 336 -0.11 20.18 28.10
C LYS A 336 -0.59 18.82 28.61
N GLN A 337 0.04 17.72 28.16
CA GLN A 337 -0.32 16.38 28.62
C GLN A 337 0.01 16.18 30.10
N ILE A 338 1.18 16.61 30.55
CA ILE A 338 1.59 16.53 31.97
C ILE A 338 0.62 17.31 32.85
N ALA A 339 0.27 18.53 32.47
CA ALA A 339 -0.69 19.34 33.21
C ALA A 339 -2.08 18.68 33.29
N TYR A 340 -2.55 18.06 32.20
CA TYR A 340 -3.79 17.29 32.18
C TYR A 340 -3.70 16.07 33.09
N ASN A 341 -2.64 15.27 33.01
CA ASN A 341 -2.44 14.08 33.84
C ASN A 341 -2.48 14.44 35.32
N LYS A 342 -1.77 15.52 35.72
CA LYS A 342 -1.76 16.01 37.10
C LYS A 342 -3.16 16.46 37.55
N LYS A 343 -3.90 17.16 36.67
CA LYS A 343 -5.24 17.67 36.99
C LYS A 343 -6.26 16.53 37.14
N MET A 344 -6.16 15.50 36.31
CA MET A 344 -7.12 14.40 36.25
C MET A 344 -6.70 13.16 37.08
N GLY A 345 -5.50 13.19 37.67
CA GLY A 345 -4.94 12.05 38.43
C GLY A 345 -4.68 10.83 37.54
N VAL A 346 -4.28 11.04 36.27
CA VAL A 346 -4.01 9.96 35.32
C VAL A 346 -2.52 9.63 35.36
N ASP A 347 -2.19 8.36 35.64
CA ASP A 347 -0.84 7.82 35.52
C ASP A 347 -0.64 7.27 34.11
N PRO A 348 0.49 7.60 33.43
CA PRO A 348 0.81 7.05 32.12
C PRO A 348 0.84 5.52 32.12
N GLN A 349 0.06 4.90 31.27
CA GLN A 349 -0.01 3.44 31.15
C GLN A 349 0.71 2.98 29.87
N PRO A 350 1.55 1.92 29.97
CA PRO A 350 2.19 1.35 28.79
C PRO A 350 1.15 0.86 27.78
N LEU A 351 1.29 1.25 26.54
CA LEU A 351 0.44 0.73 25.47
C LEU A 351 0.87 -0.71 25.15
N ARG A 352 0.00 -1.68 25.43
CA ARG A 352 0.21 -3.08 25.05
C ARG A 352 -0.67 -3.41 23.86
N LYS A 353 -0.06 -3.59 22.70
CA LYS A 353 -0.76 -3.99 21.48
C LYS A 353 -0.38 -5.41 21.12
N LYS A 354 -1.38 -6.27 20.91
CA LYS A 354 -1.16 -7.64 20.44
C LYS A 354 -0.40 -7.57 19.11
N ILE A 355 0.67 -8.37 18.98
CA ILE A 355 1.40 -8.51 17.74
C ILE A 355 0.54 -9.40 16.84
N ALA A 356 -0.13 -8.79 15.86
CA ALA A 356 -0.94 -9.53 14.90
C ALA A 356 -0.03 -10.25 13.91
N ASP A 357 -0.36 -11.49 13.60
CA ASP A 357 0.23 -12.21 12.50
C ASP A 357 -0.60 -11.93 11.24
N ILE A 358 0.04 -11.38 10.21
CA ILE A 358 -0.62 -11.17 8.91
C ILE A 358 -0.98 -12.51 8.29
N THR A 359 -0.14 -13.54 8.48
CA THR A 359 -0.45 -14.90 8.06
C THR A 359 -1.68 -15.45 8.77
N ASP A 360 -1.89 -15.13 10.06
CA ASP A 360 -3.11 -15.49 10.78
C ASP A 360 -4.37 -14.80 10.21
N SER A 361 -4.27 -13.56 9.77
CA SER A 361 -5.40 -12.86 9.14
C SER A 361 -5.69 -13.40 7.74
N LEU A 362 -4.66 -13.68 6.95
CA LEU A 362 -4.80 -14.30 5.64
C LEU A 362 -5.35 -15.74 5.74
N GLN A 363 -4.89 -16.52 6.72
CA GLN A 363 -5.43 -17.88 6.97
C GLN A 363 -6.89 -17.83 7.46
N ARG A 364 -7.27 -16.83 8.25
CA ARG A 364 -8.68 -16.66 8.65
C ARG A 364 -9.55 -16.27 7.46
N GLU A 365 -9.08 -15.39 6.59
CA GLU A 365 -9.77 -15.04 5.36
C GLU A 365 -9.90 -16.23 4.39
N GLU A 366 -8.86 -17.08 4.27
CA GLU A 366 -8.91 -18.32 3.50
C GLU A 366 -9.93 -19.31 4.10
N VAL A 367 -9.89 -19.55 5.40
CA VAL A 367 -10.82 -20.46 6.11
C VAL A 367 -12.26 -19.94 6.04
N ASP A 368 -12.49 -18.64 6.15
CA ASP A 368 -13.83 -18.06 6.01
C ASP A 368 -14.32 -18.11 4.56
N THR A 369 -13.42 -17.96 3.58
CA THR A 369 -13.71 -18.13 2.15
C THR A 369 -14.02 -19.60 1.83
N GLU A 370 -13.28 -20.56 2.37
CA GLU A 370 -13.57 -21.99 2.22
C GLU A 370 -14.92 -22.39 2.84
N LYS A 371 -15.27 -21.85 4.02
CA LYS A 371 -16.58 -22.06 4.63
C LYS A 371 -17.71 -21.48 3.78
N LEU A 372 -17.52 -20.26 3.26
CA LEU A 372 -18.50 -19.60 2.39
C LEU A 372 -18.71 -20.38 1.08
N VAL A 373 -17.62 -20.84 0.46
CA VAL A 373 -17.66 -21.70 -0.74
C VAL A 373 -18.33 -23.03 -0.45
N ALA A 374 -18.05 -23.64 0.72
CA ALA A 374 -18.70 -24.88 1.15
C ALA A 374 -20.21 -24.67 1.40
N GLU A 375 -20.62 -23.56 2.01
CA GLU A 375 -22.03 -23.22 2.22
C GLU A 375 -22.76 -22.94 0.90
N LEU A 376 -22.13 -22.21 -0.04
CA LEU A 376 -22.68 -21.97 -1.37
C LEU A 376 -22.79 -23.26 -2.19
N SER A 377 -21.82 -24.17 -2.09
CA SER A 377 -21.88 -25.47 -2.75
C SER A 377 -22.94 -26.39 -2.15
N MET A 378 -23.16 -26.34 -0.83
CA MET A 378 -24.27 -27.04 -0.16
C MET A 378 -25.64 -26.46 -0.53
N GLN A 379 -25.75 -25.15 -0.72
CA GLN A 379 -26.99 -24.52 -1.20
C GLN A 379 -27.28 -24.85 -2.67
N ALA A 380 -26.25 -24.92 -3.52
CA ALA A 380 -26.37 -25.34 -4.91
C ALA A 380 -26.80 -26.81 -5.02
N SER A 381 -26.22 -27.70 -4.22
CA SER A 381 -26.60 -29.12 -4.19
C SER A 381 -28.00 -29.36 -3.63
N LYS A 382 -28.49 -28.56 -2.69
CA LYS A 382 -29.88 -28.61 -2.21
C LYS A 382 -30.89 -28.11 -3.24
N LYS A 383 -30.52 -27.17 -4.14
CA LYS A 383 -31.35 -26.72 -5.26
C LYS A 383 -31.34 -27.68 -6.45
N ALA A 384 -30.28 -28.47 -6.63
CA ALA A 384 -30.16 -29.48 -7.69
C ALA A 384 -30.87 -30.80 -7.34
N GLY A 385 -31.25 -31.02 -6.09
CA GLY A 385 -31.89 -32.26 -5.61
C GLY A 385 -33.37 -32.45 -6.01
N THR A 386 -33.97 -31.56 -6.80
CA THR A 386 -35.37 -31.66 -7.26
C THR A 386 -35.50 -31.50 -8.77
N LYS A 387 -34.81 -32.30 -9.56
CA LYS A 387 -35.19 -32.73 -10.93
C LYS A 387 -33.94 -33.23 -11.66
N ALA A 388 -33.82 -34.53 -11.80
CA ALA A 388 -33.53 -35.18 -13.09
C ALA A 388 -33.21 -36.68 -12.86
N ARG A 389 -34.21 -37.52 -13.14
CA ARG A 389 -33.95 -38.88 -13.63
C ARG A 389 -33.73 -38.73 -15.14
N GLY A 390 -32.55 -39.17 -15.60
CA GLY A 390 -32.37 -39.40 -17.03
C GLY A 390 -30.95 -39.16 -17.57
N ARG A 391 -30.25 -40.25 -17.85
CA ARG A 391 -29.05 -40.49 -18.67
C ARG A 391 -27.69 -40.06 -18.11
N PRO A 392 -26.69 -40.99 -18.09
CA PRO A 392 -25.31 -40.68 -17.73
C PRO A 392 -24.62 -40.00 -18.92
N ALA A 393 -24.17 -38.75 -18.68
CA ALA A 393 -23.29 -38.06 -19.60
C ALA A 393 -21.84 -38.54 -19.36
N ILE A 394 -21.16 -38.92 -20.43
CA ILE A 394 -19.76 -39.36 -20.51
C ILE A 394 -18.80 -38.15 -20.22
N GLY A 395 -19.01 -37.40 -19.17
CA GLY A 395 -18.18 -36.22 -18.84
C GLY A 395 -17.84 -36.07 -17.35
N ALA A 396 -18.63 -36.71 -16.50
CA ALA A 396 -18.49 -36.50 -15.05
C ALA A 396 -17.23 -37.15 -14.43
N ALA A 397 -16.70 -38.21 -15.02
CA ALA A 397 -15.49 -38.88 -14.52
C ALA A 397 -14.22 -38.04 -14.83
N GLY A 398 -14.12 -37.41 -15.99
CA GLY A 398 -12.99 -36.58 -16.35
C GLY A 398 -12.91 -35.27 -15.55
N GLN A 399 -14.06 -34.65 -15.24
CA GLN A 399 -14.10 -33.47 -14.40
C GLN A 399 -13.67 -33.75 -12.95
N GLN A 400 -14.06 -34.88 -12.37
CA GLN A 400 -13.63 -35.29 -11.04
C GLN A 400 -12.15 -35.60 -10.98
N GLU A 401 -11.58 -36.16 -12.03
CA GLU A 401 -10.17 -36.48 -12.12
C GLU A 401 -9.30 -35.21 -12.25
N ILE A 402 -9.70 -34.24 -13.08
CA ILE A 402 -9.04 -32.93 -13.17
C ILE A 402 -9.14 -32.17 -11.83
N LEU A 403 -10.28 -32.21 -11.16
CA LEU A 403 -10.48 -31.54 -9.88
C LEU A 403 -9.56 -32.14 -8.79
N LYS A 404 -9.41 -33.47 -8.79
CA LYS A 404 -8.49 -34.18 -7.88
C LYS A 404 -7.04 -33.80 -8.14
N THR A 405 -6.63 -33.77 -9.40
CA THR A 405 -5.29 -33.36 -9.82
C THR A 405 -4.99 -31.89 -9.43
N VAL A 406 -5.95 -30.99 -9.59
CA VAL A 406 -5.81 -29.59 -9.15
C VAL A 406 -5.60 -29.50 -7.64
N LEU A 407 -6.31 -30.28 -6.84
CA LEU A 407 -6.14 -30.30 -5.38
C LEU A 407 -4.77 -30.86 -4.96
N GLU A 408 -4.30 -31.92 -5.62
CA GLU A 408 -2.99 -32.50 -5.37
C GLU A 408 -1.85 -31.53 -5.75
N LEU A 409 -1.96 -30.86 -6.89
CA LEU A 409 -1.01 -29.83 -7.32
C LEU A 409 -1.01 -28.59 -6.41
N ASP A 410 -2.17 -28.18 -5.91
CA ASP A 410 -2.27 -27.05 -4.96
C ASP A 410 -1.53 -27.36 -3.64
N ALA A 411 -1.67 -28.59 -3.14
CA ALA A 411 -0.92 -29.06 -1.97
C ALA A 411 0.61 -29.08 -2.22
N GLN A 412 1.03 -29.53 -3.41
CA GLN A 412 2.44 -29.54 -3.81
C GLN A 412 2.99 -28.11 -3.99
N MET A 413 2.21 -27.20 -4.55
CA MET A 413 2.57 -25.80 -4.70
C MET A 413 2.81 -25.13 -3.33
N LYS A 414 1.90 -25.37 -2.38
CA LYS A 414 2.01 -24.86 -1.01
C LYS A 414 3.23 -25.43 -0.29
N LEU A 415 3.53 -26.70 -0.48
CA LEU A 415 4.73 -27.36 0.07
C LEU A 415 6.01 -26.76 -0.54
N ALA A 416 6.07 -26.62 -1.86
CA ALA A 416 7.20 -26.00 -2.56
C ALA A 416 7.42 -24.53 -2.11
N ALA A 417 6.36 -23.78 -1.91
CA ALA A 417 6.42 -22.42 -1.38
C ALA A 417 6.95 -22.39 0.06
N SER A 418 6.52 -23.33 0.93
CA SER A 418 7.02 -23.44 2.31
C SER A 418 8.50 -23.83 2.37
N GLU A 419 8.99 -24.57 1.38
CA GLU A 419 10.40 -24.94 1.21
C GLU A 419 11.24 -23.89 0.48
N LEU A 420 10.69 -22.68 0.22
CA LEU A 420 11.33 -21.58 -0.50
C LEU A 420 11.73 -21.90 -1.95
N LYS A 421 11.12 -22.91 -2.56
CA LYS A 421 11.33 -23.32 -3.96
C LYS A 421 10.38 -22.55 -4.89
N PHE A 422 10.52 -21.25 -4.95
CA PHE A 422 9.57 -20.35 -5.62
C PHE A 422 9.41 -20.59 -7.13
N GLU A 423 10.48 -21.02 -7.84
CA GLU A 423 10.38 -21.36 -9.26
C GLU A 423 9.53 -22.63 -9.49
N LEU A 424 9.64 -23.61 -8.60
CA LEU A 424 8.83 -24.82 -8.65
C LEU A 424 7.37 -24.52 -8.31
N ALA A 425 7.13 -23.69 -7.28
CA ALA A 425 5.79 -23.26 -6.91
C ALA A 425 5.12 -22.44 -8.04
N ALA A 426 5.87 -21.61 -8.75
CA ALA A 426 5.37 -20.85 -9.90
C ALA A 426 4.99 -21.76 -11.07
N ARG A 427 5.79 -22.78 -11.40
CA ARG A 427 5.47 -23.78 -12.44
C ARG A 427 4.20 -24.55 -12.11
N ILE A 428 4.09 -25.03 -10.87
CA ILE A 428 2.89 -25.78 -10.42
C ILE A 428 1.65 -24.87 -10.45
N ARG A 429 1.77 -23.60 -10.08
CA ARG A 429 0.68 -22.62 -10.18
C ARG A 429 0.20 -22.44 -11.63
N ASP A 430 1.15 -22.36 -12.56
CA ASP A 430 0.83 -22.18 -13.99
C ASP A 430 0.14 -23.43 -14.55
N GLU A 431 0.55 -24.63 -14.13
CA GLU A 431 -0.10 -25.91 -14.47
C GLU A 431 -1.51 -26.01 -13.89
N ILE A 432 -1.72 -25.60 -12.63
CA ILE A 432 -3.06 -25.48 -12.02
C ILE A 432 -3.95 -24.53 -12.82
N SER A 433 -3.39 -23.41 -13.31
CA SER A 433 -4.12 -22.44 -14.12
C SER A 433 -4.59 -23.04 -15.46
N GLU A 434 -3.77 -23.85 -16.12
CA GLU A 434 -4.14 -24.55 -17.35
C GLU A 434 -5.22 -25.59 -17.12
N LEU A 435 -5.08 -26.43 -16.10
CA LEU A 435 -6.10 -27.43 -15.74
C LEU A 435 -7.45 -26.78 -15.37
N LYS A 436 -7.43 -25.63 -14.72
CA LYS A 436 -8.67 -24.86 -14.46
C LYS A 436 -9.29 -24.28 -15.72
N LYS A 437 -8.49 -23.93 -16.73
CA LYS A 437 -9.02 -23.52 -18.06
C LYS A 437 -9.69 -24.70 -18.77
N GLU A 438 -9.07 -25.88 -18.74
CA GLU A 438 -9.66 -27.09 -19.31
C GLU A 438 -10.98 -27.44 -18.60
N LEU A 439 -11.02 -27.37 -17.26
CA LEU A 439 -12.25 -27.63 -16.49
C LEU A 439 -13.39 -26.69 -16.92
N ARG A 440 -13.10 -25.40 -17.10
CA ARG A 440 -14.09 -24.41 -17.58
C ARG A 440 -14.52 -24.65 -19.04
N ALA A 441 -13.62 -25.16 -19.87
CA ALA A 441 -13.96 -25.53 -21.24
C ALA A 441 -14.92 -26.73 -21.28
N PHE A 442 -14.71 -27.73 -20.39
CA PHE A 442 -15.64 -28.87 -20.24
C PHE A 442 -17.00 -28.45 -19.68
N GLU A 443 -17.06 -27.49 -18.75
CA GLU A 443 -18.32 -26.93 -18.23
C GLU A 443 -19.13 -26.22 -19.34
N ARG A 444 -18.46 -25.47 -20.20
CA ARG A 444 -19.10 -24.81 -21.35
C ARG A 444 -19.58 -25.76 -22.41
N ALA A 445 -18.84 -26.85 -22.66
CA ALA A 445 -19.23 -27.88 -23.63
C ALA A 445 -20.38 -28.79 -23.11
N GLY A 446 -20.63 -28.83 -21.83
CA GLY A 446 -21.74 -29.57 -21.20
C GLY A 446 -23.06 -28.79 -21.13
N HIS A 447 -23.07 -27.53 -21.56
CA HIS A 447 -24.25 -26.63 -21.58
C HIS A 447 -24.65 -26.20 -22.98
N ALA A 448 -24.07 -26.78 -24.04
CA ALA A 448 -24.46 -26.59 -25.45
C ALA A 448 -25.39 -27.72 -25.93
#